data_3a7cf0b365b83a3a97a688e1716b67bd
#
_entry.id   3a7cf0b365b83a3a97a688e1716b67bd
#
_cell.length_a   1.000
_cell.length_b   1.000
_cell.length_c   1.000
_cell.angle_alpha   90.00
_cell.angle_beta   90.00
_cell.angle_gamma   90.00
#
_symmetry.space_group_name_H-M   'P 1'
#
loop_
_entity.id
_entity.type
_entity.pdbx_description
1 polymer ?
#
loop_
_entity_poly.entity_id
_entity_poly.type
_entity_poly.pdbx_seq_one_letter_code
_entity_poly.pdbx_strand_id
1 'polypeptide(L)'
;MDDYNAILESVERAEEVLEAMIRRAEEKGLTINRNKCHVISLDKPFRFCKAKFQILPSGRIVTHGCRDGMKRARRKLRYFRKQVDAGEKTVEQVAEWLKGPIAYYEHFNDHGRVLKLRRLYYALFIKDRKTEEEKACIGS
;
A
#
# COMPACT_ATOMS: atom_id res chain seq x y z
N MET A 1 -1.36 10.37 14.93
CA MET A 1 0.08 10.47 15.23
C MET A 1 0.80 10.57 13.91
N ASP A 2 1.48 11.67 13.70
CA ASP A 2 2.09 11.99 12.42
C ASP A 2 3.50 11.41 12.36
N ASP A 3 3.88 10.87 11.20
CA ASP A 3 5.23 10.38 10.95
C ASP A 3 6.12 11.59 10.65
N TYR A 4 7.26 11.70 11.34
CA TYR A 4 8.27 12.73 11.10
C TYR A 4 9.50 12.11 10.47
N ASN A 5 10.13 12.81 9.54
CA ASN A 5 11.44 12.48 9.05
C ASN A 5 12.30 13.75 8.91
N ALA A 6 13.61 13.56 8.99
CA ALA A 6 14.60 14.58 8.68
C ALA A 6 15.70 13.94 7.84
N ILE A 7 16.21 14.67 6.86
CA ILE A 7 17.35 14.26 6.02
C ILE A 7 18.54 15.08 6.47
N LEU A 8 19.61 14.41 6.84
CA LEU A 8 20.82 15.00 7.41
C LEU A 8 22.05 14.48 6.67
N GLU A 9 23.12 15.19 6.78
CA GLU A 9 24.36 14.98 6.01
C GLU A 9 25.22 13.82 6.52
N SER A 10 25.08 13.44 7.81
CA SER A 10 25.83 12.34 8.40
C SER A 10 24.96 11.52 9.38
N VAL A 11 25.41 10.30 9.68
CA VAL A 11 24.74 9.39 10.62
C VAL A 11 24.84 9.97 12.03
N GLU A 12 26.01 10.48 12.43
CA GLU A 12 26.26 11.05 13.76
C GLU A 12 25.30 12.23 14.00
N ARG A 13 25.17 13.11 12.99
CA ARG A 13 24.26 14.26 13.09
C ARG A 13 22.80 13.81 13.14
N ALA A 14 22.45 12.74 12.45
CA ALA A 14 21.10 12.19 12.45
C ALA A 14 20.74 11.59 13.83
N GLU A 15 21.69 10.92 14.49
CA GLU A 15 21.52 10.38 15.85
C GLU A 15 21.36 11.51 16.88
N GLU A 16 22.18 12.54 16.83
CA GLU A 16 22.07 13.72 17.70
C GLU A 16 20.68 14.40 17.57
N VAL A 17 20.24 14.61 16.33
CA VAL A 17 18.95 15.26 16.06
C VAL A 17 17.80 14.38 16.52
N LEU A 18 17.87 13.06 16.31
CA LEU A 18 16.86 12.11 16.78
C LEU A 18 16.71 12.16 18.31
N GLU A 19 17.80 12.11 19.05
CA GLU A 19 17.76 12.20 20.52
C GLU A 19 17.24 13.56 21.00
N ALA A 20 17.62 14.65 20.33
CA ALA A 20 17.10 15.97 20.64
C ALA A 20 15.58 16.07 20.40
N MET A 21 15.07 15.47 19.31
CA MET A 21 13.63 15.43 19.00
C MET A 21 12.86 14.61 20.04
N ILE A 22 13.39 13.45 20.43
CA ILE A 22 12.77 12.60 21.47
C ILE A 22 12.69 13.35 22.79
N ARG A 23 13.80 13.90 23.26
CA ARG A 23 13.85 14.68 24.52
C ARG A 23 12.84 15.84 24.50
N ARG A 24 12.79 16.60 23.40
CA ARG A 24 11.86 17.72 23.30
C ARG A 24 10.39 17.30 23.27
N ALA A 25 10.10 16.14 22.71
CA ALA A 25 8.75 15.59 22.75
C ALA A 25 8.36 15.14 24.16
N GLU A 26 9.29 14.47 24.87
CA GLU A 26 9.11 14.03 26.26
C GLU A 26 8.93 15.23 27.21
N GLU A 27 9.69 16.33 27.04
CA GLU A 27 9.53 17.60 27.78
C GLU A 27 8.12 18.20 27.61
N LYS A 28 7.46 17.95 26.46
CA LYS A 28 6.08 18.37 26.18
C LYS A 28 5.03 17.35 26.61
N GLY A 29 5.41 16.31 27.35
CA GLY A 29 4.51 15.26 27.84
C GLY A 29 4.09 14.25 26.77
N LEU A 30 4.76 14.20 25.61
CA LEU A 30 4.50 13.21 24.57
C LEU A 30 5.30 11.93 24.82
N THR A 31 4.64 10.78 24.74
CA THR A 31 5.30 9.48 24.82
C THR A 31 5.78 9.04 23.43
N ILE A 32 7.09 8.91 23.28
CA ILE A 32 7.71 8.47 22.01
C ILE A 32 7.99 6.98 22.03
N ASN A 33 7.54 6.26 21.03
CA ASN A 33 7.88 4.85 20.84
C ASN A 33 9.26 4.74 20.18
N ARG A 34 10.31 4.64 21.00
CA ARG A 34 11.72 4.56 20.57
C ARG A 34 11.98 3.41 19.60
N ASN A 35 11.23 2.29 19.69
CA ASN A 35 11.36 1.16 18.76
C ASN A 35 10.91 1.48 17.33
N LYS A 36 10.22 2.59 17.12
CA LYS A 36 9.80 3.09 15.79
C LYS A 36 10.67 4.23 15.28
N CYS A 37 11.61 4.70 16.08
CA CYS A 37 12.55 5.77 15.73
C CYS A 37 13.83 5.13 15.18
N HIS A 38 14.20 5.47 13.94
CA HIS A 38 15.36 4.86 13.30
C HIS A 38 16.13 5.89 12.48
N VAL A 39 17.43 5.87 12.60
CA VAL A 39 18.35 6.47 11.62
C VAL A 39 18.55 5.46 10.50
N ILE A 40 18.39 5.89 9.26
CA ILE A 40 18.46 5.04 8.07
C ILE A 40 19.39 5.70 7.07
N SER A 41 20.37 4.97 6.58
CA SER A 41 21.23 5.43 5.49
C SER A 41 20.45 5.48 4.18
N LEU A 42 20.58 6.56 3.39
CA LEU A 42 19.84 6.80 2.15
C LEU A 42 20.30 5.92 0.97
N ASP A 43 21.43 5.22 1.10
CA ASP A 43 21.89 4.20 0.15
C ASP A 43 21.03 2.92 0.22
N LYS A 44 20.27 2.73 1.32
CA LYS A 44 19.37 1.60 1.52
C LYS A 44 17.91 2.00 1.29
N PRO A 45 17.10 1.08 0.74
CA PRO A 45 15.68 1.34 0.60
C PRO A 45 15.00 1.51 1.97
N PHE A 46 14.27 2.59 2.14
CA PHE A 46 13.52 2.86 3.38
C PHE A 46 12.01 3.01 3.12
N ARG A 47 11.22 2.98 4.18
CA ARG A 47 9.75 3.14 4.13
C ARG A 47 9.35 4.41 4.87
N PHE A 48 8.49 5.19 4.22
CA PHE A 48 7.87 6.35 4.82
C PHE A 48 6.47 6.54 4.23
N CYS A 49 5.48 6.95 5.03
CA CYS A 49 4.09 7.20 4.58
C CYS A 49 3.51 6.12 3.66
N LYS A 50 3.69 4.84 4.02
CA LYS A 50 3.23 3.67 3.26
C LYS A 50 3.86 3.50 1.87
N ALA A 51 4.90 4.24 1.56
CA ALA A 51 5.71 4.09 0.35
C ALA A 51 7.10 3.54 0.68
N LYS A 52 7.74 2.93 -0.31
CA LYS A 52 9.14 2.53 -0.25
C LYS A 52 9.93 3.43 -1.17
N PHE A 53 10.97 4.04 -0.65
CA PHE A 53 11.88 4.94 -1.35
C PHE A 53 13.25 4.28 -1.49
N GLN A 54 13.91 4.56 -2.61
CA GLN A 54 15.29 4.18 -2.85
C GLN A 54 15.96 5.27 -3.67
N ILE A 55 17.12 5.73 -3.22
CA ILE A 55 17.99 6.62 -3.98
C ILE A 55 18.99 5.75 -4.74
N LEU A 56 19.02 5.88 -6.04
CA LEU A 56 19.97 5.16 -6.89
C LEU A 56 21.32 5.89 -6.90
N PRO A 57 22.43 5.20 -7.27
CA PRO A 57 23.74 5.85 -7.40
C PRO A 57 23.76 7.05 -8.36
N SER A 58 22.82 7.09 -9.30
CA SER A 58 22.62 8.24 -10.21
C SER A 58 21.94 9.46 -9.57
N GLY A 59 21.59 9.41 -8.27
CA GLY A 59 20.81 10.44 -7.59
C GLY A 59 19.29 10.35 -7.85
N ARG A 60 18.84 9.48 -8.75
CA ARG A 60 17.40 9.31 -9.03
C ARG A 60 16.68 8.63 -7.87
N ILE A 61 15.57 9.22 -7.45
CA ILE A 61 14.68 8.63 -6.44
C ILE A 61 13.68 7.71 -7.15
N VAL A 62 13.62 6.46 -6.68
CA VAL A 62 12.62 5.49 -7.10
C VAL A 62 11.65 5.25 -5.95
N THR A 63 10.37 5.34 -6.24
CA THR A 63 9.30 5.12 -5.25
C THR A 63 8.44 3.94 -5.66
N HIS A 64 8.03 3.16 -4.66
CA HIS A 64 7.14 2.02 -4.86
C HIS A 64 6.05 1.98 -3.80
N GLY A 65 4.86 1.56 -4.16
CA GLY A 65 3.82 1.23 -3.20
C GLY A 65 4.24 0.07 -2.27
N CYS A 66 3.78 0.07 -1.02
CA CYS A 66 4.11 -0.98 -0.07
C CYS A 66 3.50 -2.34 -0.45
N ARG A 67 4.31 -3.41 -0.30
CA ARG A 67 3.88 -4.80 -0.55
C ARG A 67 2.72 -5.23 0.35
N ASP A 68 2.64 -4.73 1.56
CA ASP A 68 1.59 -5.08 2.53
C ASP A 68 0.21 -4.54 2.11
N GLY A 69 0.17 -3.40 1.42
CA GLY A 69 -1.04 -2.87 0.78
C GLY A 69 -1.60 -3.85 -0.26
N MET A 70 -0.72 -4.42 -1.09
CA MET A 70 -1.10 -5.42 -2.08
C MET A 70 -1.67 -6.71 -1.45
N LYS A 71 -1.03 -7.20 -0.38
CA LYS A 71 -1.53 -8.37 0.36
C LYS A 71 -2.93 -8.10 0.93
N ARG A 72 -3.13 -6.93 1.55
CA ARG A 72 -4.43 -6.51 2.09
C ARG A 72 -5.49 -6.38 1.01
N ALA A 73 -5.18 -5.71 -0.10
CA ALA A 73 -6.12 -5.55 -1.22
C ALA A 73 -6.55 -6.91 -1.81
N ARG A 74 -5.61 -7.84 -2.01
CA ARG A 74 -5.92 -9.19 -2.49
C ARG A 74 -6.79 -9.99 -1.52
N ARG A 75 -6.53 -9.89 -0.20
CA ARG A 75 -7.34 -10.52 0.84
C ARG A 75 -8.75 -9.93 0.85
N LYS A 76 -8.87 -8.60 0.74
CA LYS A 76 -10.15 -7.90 0.72
C LYS A 76 -11.00 -8.27 -0.50
N LEU A 77 -10.40 -8.39 -1.70
CA LEU A 77 -11.11 -8.86 -2.90
C LEU A 77 -11.69 -10.26 -2.71
N ARG A 78 -10.92 -11.20 -2.14
CA ARG A 78 -11.43 -12.55 -1.84
C ARG A 78 -12.54 -12.55 -0.79
N TYR A 79 -12.46 -11.67 0.20
CA TYR A 79 -13.54 -11.49 1.17
C TYR A 79 -14.79 -10.92 0.51
N PHE A 80 -14.66 -9.93 -0.35
CA PHE A 80 -15.78 -9.38 -1.12
C PHE A 80 -16.44 -10.40 -2.04
N ARG A 81 -15.68 -11.35 -2.60
CA ARG A 81 -16.28 -12.44 -3.36
C ARG A 81 -17.31 -13.20 -2.52
N LYS A 82 -16.96 -13.57 -1.29
CA LYS A 82 -17.89 -14.23 -0.37
C LYS A 82 -19.15 -13.39 -0.08
N GLN A 83 -18.98 -12.06 0.08
CA GLN A 83 -20.12 -11.16 0.30
C GLN A 83 -21.00 -11.03 -0.94
N VAL A 84 -20.43 -11.04 -2.13
CA VAL A 84 -21.20 -11.04 -3.39
C VAL A 84 -21.98 -12.36 -3.55
N ASP A 85 -21.35 -13.50 -3.25
CA ASP A 85 -22.01 -14.80 -3.29
C ASP A 85 -23.15 -14.92 -2.26
N ALA A 86 -23.03 -14.24 -1.11
CA ALA A 86 -24.09 -14.15 -0.09
C ALA A 86 -25.16 -13.06 -0.38
N GLY A 87 -25.04 -12.31 -1.47
CA GLY A 87 -25.95 -11.20 -1.80
C GLY A 87 -25.81 -9.95 -0.93
N GLU A 88 -24.78 -9.89 -0.08
CA GLU A 88 -24.52 -8.75 0.83
C GLU A 88 -23.89 -7.55 0.12
N LYS A 89 -23.29 -7.77 -1.05
CA LYS A 89 -22.59 -6.74 -1.83
C LYS A 89 -22.75 -6.97 -3.32
N THR A 90 -22.78 -5.88 -4.10
CA THR A 90 -22.79 -5.97 -5.57
C THR A 90 -21.38 -5.91 -6.17
N VAL A 91 -21.25 -6.41 -7.38
CA VAL A 91 -19.96 -6.37 -8.13
C VAL A 91 -19.55 -4.93 -8.41
N GLU A 92 -20.52 -4.04 -8.65
CA GLU A 92 -20.29 -2.61 -8.88
C GLU A 92 -19.69 -1.93 -7.65
N GLN A 93 -20.19 -2.27 -6.45
CA GLN A 93 -19.62 -1.77 -5.18
C GLN A 93 -18.17 -2.25 -4.98
N VAL A 94 -17.86 -3.46 -5.41
CA VAL A 94 -16.46 -3.97 -5.37
C VAL A 94 -15.59 -3.23 -6.38
N ALA A 95 -16.11 -2.98 -7.59
CA ALA A 95 -15.41 -2.21 -8.61
C ALA A 95 -15.09 -0.78 -8.13
N GLU A 96 -16.05 -0.13 -7.48
CA GLU A 96 -15.84 1.20 -6.92
C GLU A 96 -14.76 1.20 -5.84
N TRP A 97 -14.81 0.25 -4.90
CA TRP A 97 -13.75 0.11 -3.90
C TRP A 97 -12.37 -0.13 -4.52
N LEU A 98 -12.30 -0.89 -5.61
CA LEU A 98 -11.03 -1.24 -6.26
C LEU A 98 -10.31 -0.03 -6.86
N LYS A 99 -11.03 1.03 -7.22
CA LYS A 99 -10.44 2.28 -7.73
C LYS A 99 -9.38 2.86 -6.78
N GLY A 100 -9.64 2.84 -5.46
CA GLY A 100 -8.70 3.36 -4.47
C GLY A 100 -7.35 2.63 -4.46
N PRO A 101 -7.28 1.30 -4.28
CA PRO A 101 -6.04 0.54 -4.42
C PRO A 101 -5.34 0.70 -5.78
N ILE A 102 -6.08 0.80 -6.88
CA ILE A 102 -5.52 1.02 -8.21
C ILE A 102 -4.86 2.40 -8.28
N ALA A 103 -5.58 3.48 -7.94
CA ALA A 103 -5.05 4.84 -7.95
C ALA A 103 -3.80 4.98 -7.07
N TYR A 104 -3.76 4.32 -5.90
CA TYR A 104 -2.58 4.28 -5.05
C TYR A 104 -1.35 3.73 -5.78
N TYR A 105 -1.47 2.61 -6.51
CA TYR A 105 -0.32 2.03 -7.24
C TYR A 105 -0.02 2.77 -8.54
N GLU A 106 -1.01 3.36 -9.20
CA GLU A 106 -0.81 4.23 -10.36
C GLU A 106 -0.01 5.48 -10.00
N HIS A 107 -0.26 6.06 -8.82
CA HIS A 107 0.53 7.18 -8.29
C HIS A 107 2.04 6.88 -8.21
N PHE A 108 2.42 5.63 -7.98
CA PHE A 108 3.81 5.17 -7.95
C PHE A 108 4.29 4.58 -9.28
N ASN A 109 3.53 4.71 -10.36
CA ASN A 109 3.81 4.07 -11.66
C ASN A 109 4.02 2.55 -11.56
N ASP A 110 3.39 1.89 -10.57
CA ASP A 110 3.52 0.46 -10.31
C ASP A 110 2.50 -0.34 -11.13
N HIS A 111 2.62 -0.24 -12.45
CA HIS A 111 1.71 -0.89 -13.41
C HIS A 111 1.61 -2.41 -13.20
N GLY A 112 2.70 -3.04 -12.75
CA GLY A 112 2.70 -4.47 -12.46
C GLY A 112 1.74 -4.87 -11.34
N ARG A 113 1.60 -4.05 -10.29
CA ARG A 113 0.63 -4.28 -9.22
C ARG A 113 -0.79 -3.92 -9.63
N VAL A 114 -0.97 -2.85 -10.37
CA VAL A 114 -2.27 -2.48 -10.95
C VAL A 114 -2.82 -3.63 -11.79
N LEU A 115 -2.01 -4.16 -12.71
CA LEU A 115 -2.41 -5.28 -13.57
C LEU A 115 -2.77 -6.53 -12.77
N LYS A 116 -2.00 -6.85 -11.71
CA LYS A 116 -2.31 -7.98 -10.82
C LYS A 116 -3.62 -7.83 -10.08
N LEU A 117 -3.99 -6.61 -9.64
CA LEU A 117 -5.29 -6.35 -9.01
C LEU A 117 -6.44 -6.46 -10.00
N ARG A 118 -6.30 -5.87 -11.20
CA ARG A 118 -7.31 -5.96 -12.27
C ARG A 118 -7.54 -7.41 -12.71
N ARG A 119 -6.48 -8.19 -12.90
CA ARG A 119 -6.59 -9.63 -13.25
C ARG A 119 -7.28 -10.44 -12.16
N LEU A 120 -6.97 -10.18 -10.89
CA LEU A 120 -7.63 -10.86 -9.78
C LEU A 120 -9.11 -10.50 -9.69
N TYR A 121 -9.46 -9.23 -9.85
CA TYR A 121 -10.85 -8.78 -9.90
C TYR A 121 -11.61 -9.47 -11.04
N TYR A 122 -11.05 -9.45 -12.25
CA TYR A 122 -11.66 -10.10 -13.42
C TYR A 122 -11.89 -11.60 -13.17
N ALA A 123 -10.89 -12.29 -12.65
CA ALA A 123 -11.01 -13.72 -12.34
C ALA A 123 -12.09 -14.02 -11.30
N LEU A 124 -12.24 -13.18 -10.27
CA LEU A 124 -13.19 -13.41 -9.19
C LEU A 124 -14.63 -12.99 -9.50
N PHE A 125 -14.85 -11.99 -10.37
CA PHE A 125 -16.16 -11.35 -10.47
C PHE A 125 -16.73 -11.28 -11.89
N ILE A 126 -15.92 -11.51 -12.91
CA ILE A 126 -16.34 -11.34 -14.30
C ILE A 126 -16.31 -12.67 -15.06
N LYS A 127 -15.24 -13.44 -14.91
CA LYS A 127 -15.06 -14.69 -15.68
C LYS A 127 -16.18 -15.71 -15.41
N ASP A 128 -16.51 -15.92 -14.15
CA ASP A 128 -17.51 -16.93 -13.75
C ASP A 128 -18.92 -16.53 -14.20
N ARG A 129 -19.26 -15.22 -14.18
CA ARG A 129 -20.56 -14.72 -14.67
C ARG A 129 -20.78 -15.00 -16.14
N LYS A 130 -19.78 -14.78 -16.99
CA LYS A 130 -19.89 -15.09 -18.42
C LYS A 130 -20.15 -16.57 -18.67
N THR A 131 -19.54 -17.44 -17.87
CA THR A 131 -19.75 -18.90 -17.99
C THR A 131 -21.15 -19.31 -17.54
N GLU A 132 -21.76 -18.64 -16.57
CA GLU A 132 -23.13 -18.90 -16.13
C GLU A 132 -24.17 -18.35 -17.11
N GLU A 133 -23.95 -17.16 -17.64
CA GLU A 133 -24.81 -16.58 -18.69
C GLU A 133 -24.77 -17.39 -20.00
N GLU A 134 -23.60 -17.86 -20.43
CA GLU A 134 -23.46 -18.75 -21.58
C GLU A 134 -24.16 -20.09 -21.37
N LYS A 135 -24.10 -20.68 -20.18
CA LYS A 135 -24.81 -21.92 -19.84
C LYS A 135 -26.33 -21.73 -19.79
N ALA A 136 -26.81 -20.60 -19.31
CA ALA A 136 -28.24 -20.29 -19.26
C ALA A 136 -28.82 -20.07 -20.68
N CYS A 137 -28.04 -19.49 -21.60
CA CYS A 137 -28.45 -19.32 -23.00
C CYS A 137 -28.46 -20.62 -23.81
N ILE A 138 -27.69 -21.64 -23.45
CA ILE A 138 -27.62 -22.94 -24.16
C ILE A 138 -28.68 -23.93 -23.62
N GLY A 139 -29.25 -23.66 -22.46
CA GLY A 139 -30.27 -24.51 -21.82
C GLY A 139 -31.71 -24.11 -22.05
N SER A 140 -31.97 -23.12 -22.93
CA SER A 140 -33.29 -22.67 -23.39
C SER A 140 -33.50 -23.06 -24.83
#